data_f9b1354896241e364da31c533a6da0dd
#
_entry.id   f9b1354896241e364da31c533a6da0dd
#
_cell.length_a   1.000
_cell.length_b   1.000
_cell.length_c   1.000
_cell.angle_alpha   90.00
_cell.angle_beta   90.00
_cell.angle_gamma   90.00
#
_symmetry.space_group_name_H-M   'P 1'
#
loop_
_entity.id
_entity.type
_entity.pdbx_description
1 polymer ?
#
loop_
_entity_poly.entity_id
_entity_poly.type
_entity_poly.pdbx_seq_one_letter_code
_entity_poly.pdbx_strand_id
1 'polypeptide(L)'
;GADFDKAVLSLKKNLSLDAVPIQVPVGEGPEFSGFVDLVEMEQIMFPQDDDDPAAFERLPIDPEVLELAESKRADLLDALSLFCDELTEVLLEGDEPDSKLVRKALREATIDGLIVPVLLGSALHNRGVPALLDAAVDYLPNPLDKGAVEGAVPKTEEPISFAPDSAEPLGALVFKTVHYSTGDLTFIRVFSGTLY
;
A
#
# COMPACT_ATOMS: atom_id res chain seq x y z
N GLY A 1 -17.85 -0.46 17.33
CA GLY A 1 -17.91 0.85 16.93
C GLY A 1 -16.85 1.33 15.92
N ALA A 2 -16.37 0.50 14.98
CA ALA A 2 -15.60 1.00 13.85
C ALA A 2 -16.54 1.69 12.86
N ASP A 3 -16.10 2.84 12.33
CA ASP A 3 -16.83 3.63 11.36
C ASP A 3 -15.80 4.06 10.31
N PHE A 4 -16.00 3.60 9.09
CA PHE A 4 -15.03 3.78 8.00
C PHE A 4 -14.83 5.25 7.65
N ASP A 5 -15.89 5.98 7.42
CA ASP A 5 -15.79 7.38 6.99
C ASP A 5 -15.16 8.27 8.06
N LYS A 6 -15.50 8.04 9.33
CA LYS A 6 -14.85 8.75 10.45
C LYS A 6 -13.37 8.41 10.57
N ALA A 7 -12.98 7.16 10.31
CA ALA A 7 -11.58 6.77 10.33
C ALA A 7 -10.79 7.48 9.23
N VAL A 8 -11.29 7.47 7.99
CA VAL A 8 -10.67 8.16 6.84
C VAL A 8 -10.59 9.67 7.07
N LEU A 9 -11.68 10.29 7.55
CA LEU A 9 -11.68 11.72 7.90
C LEU A 9 -10.67 12.05 9.01
N SER A 10 -10.53 11.14 9.99
CA SER A 10 -9.53 11.30 11.07
C SER A 10 -8.10 11.25 10.55
N LEU A 11 -7.79 10.35 9.60
CA LEU A 11 -6.48 10.30 8.95
C LEU A 11 -6.16 11.63 8.23
N LYS A 12 -7.09 12.13 7.43
CA LYS A 12 -6.94 13.40 6.71
C LYS A 12 -6.76 14.59 7.68
N LYS A 13 -7.60 14.67 8.70
CA LYS A 13 -7.64 15.83 9.61
C LYS A 13 -6.50 15.85 10.63
N ASN A 14 -6.18 14.70 11.24
CA ASN A 14 -5.28 14.64 12.38
C ASN A 14 -3.83 14.34 11.98
N LEU A 15 -3.62 13.67 10.84
CA LEU A 15 -2.29 13.32 10.35
C LEU A 15 -1.88 14.14 9.12
N SER A 16 -2.77 15.00 8.61
CA SER A 16 -2.54 15.81 7.39
C SER A 16 -2.09 14.95 6.20
N LEU A 17 -2.64 13.74 6.09
CA LEU A 17 -2.33 12.80 5.03
C LEU A 17 -3.40 12.91 3.92
N ASP A 18 -2.96 12.87 2.67
CA ASP A 18 -3.84 12.65 1.53
C ASP A 18 -4.23 11.17 1.47
N ALA A 19 -5.04 10.77 2.45
CA ALA A 19 -5.51 9.40 2.61
C ALA A 19 -6.59 9.09 1.57
N VAL A 20 -6.31 8.12 0.69
CA VAL A 20 -7.20 7.72 -0.40
C VAL A 20 -7.64 6.27 -0.19
N PRO A 21 -8.92 6.02 0.11
CA PRO A 21 -9.45 4.67 0.20
C PRO A 21 -9.36 3.95 -1.14
N ILE A 22 -8.83 2.72 -1.12
CA ILE A 22 -8.83 1.82 -2.28
C ILE A 22 -9.77 0.63 -2.08
N GLN A 23 -10.51 0.63 -0.98
CA GLN A 23 -11.50 -0.36 -0.63
C GLN A 23 -12.67 0.30 0.09
N VAL A 24 -13.87 -0.28 -0.04
CA VAL A 24 -15.03 0.07 0.78
C VAL A 24 -15.55 -1.15 1.53
N PRO A 25 -16.02 -1.03 2.79
CA PRO A 25 -16.44 -2.18 3.56
C PRO A 25 -17.76 -2.76 3.08
N VAL A 26 -17.90 -4.09 3.20
CA VAL A 26 -19.16 -4.80 3.16
C VAL A 26 -19.53 -5.18 4.58
N GLY A 27 -20.57 -4.54 5.12
CA GLY A 27 -20.94 -4.62 6.52
C GLY A 27 -20.08 -3.73 7.43
N GLU A 28 -20.56 -3.49 8.65
CA GLU A 28 -19.92 -2.63 9.65
C GLU A 28 -19.74 -3.36 10.99
N GLY A 29 -18.68 -3.03 11.70
CA GLY A 29 -18.41 -3.56 13.03
C GLY A 29 -18.41 -5.10 13.09
N PRO A 30 -19.28 -5.74 13.86
CA PRO A 30 -19.37 -7.21 13.91
C PRO A 30 -19.83 -7.86 12.61
N GLU A 31 -20.54 -7.12 11.76
CA GLU A 31 -21.08 -7.57 10.48
C GLU A 31 -20.09 -7.38 9.32
N PHE A 32 -18.88 -6.88 9.59
CA PHE A 32 -17.82 -6.75 8.57
C PHE A 32 -17.49 -8.12 7.98
N SER A 33 -17.97 -8.37 6.78
CA SER A 33 -17.91 -9.65 6.09
C SER A 33 -17.01 -9.64 4.86
N GLY A 34 -16.59 -8.46 4.40
CA GLY A 34 -15.78 -8.31 3.20
C GLY A 34 -15.54 -6.85 2.85
N PHE A 35 -15.01 -6.64 1.66
CA PHE A 35 -14.84 -5.30 1.09
C PHE A 35 -15.00 -5.34 -0.43
N VAL A 36 -15.26 -4.20 -1.03
CA VAL A 36 -15.14 -4.02 -2.48
C VAL A 36 -13.75 -3.41 -2.76
N ASP A 37 -13.00 -4.04 -3.63
CA ASP A 37 -11.76 -3.51 -4.19
C ASP A 37 -12.09 -2.47 -5.27
N LEU A 38 -11.71 -1.23 -5.05
CA LEU A 38 -12.00 -0.12 -5.96
C LEU A 38 -11.05 -0.07 -7.17
N VAL A 39 -9.94 -0.80 -7.13
CA VAL A 39 -9.01 -0.90 -8.27
C VAL A 39 -9.48 -1.93 -9.28
N GLU A 40 -9.92 -3.09 -8.81
CA GLU A 40 -10.39 -4.18 -9.68
C GLU A 40 -11.92 -4.15 -9.89
N MET A 41 -12.67 -3.42 -9.08
CA MET A 41 -14.13 -3.43 -9.03
C MET A 41 -14.69 -4.85 -8.83
N GLU A 42 -14.17 -5.51 -7.80
CA GLU A 42 -14.59 -6.84 -7.35
C GLU A 42 -14.94 -6.83 -5.88
N GLN A 43 -15.90 -7.64 -5.48
CA GLN A 43 -16.25 -7.84 -4.07
C GLN A 43 -15.48 -9.03 -3.51
N ILE A 44 -14.79 -8.80 -2.41
CA ILE A 44 -14.03 -9.80 -1.67
C ILE A 44 -14.80 -10.14 -0.38
N MET A 45 -15.20 -11.40 -0.24
CA MET A 45 -15.93 -11.87 0.94
C MET A 45 -15.09 -12.85 1.74
N PHE A 46 -15.15 -12.72 3.07
CA PHE A 46 -14.49 -13.63 3.98
C PHE A 46 -15.43 -14.78 4.34
N PRO A 47 -14.95 -16.05 4.34
CA PRO A 47 -15.75 -17.17 4.76
C PRO A 47 -16.20 -17.01 6.22
N GLN A 48 -17.37 -17.55 6.54
CA GLN A 48 -17.90 -17.50 7.90
C GLN A 48 -17.27 -18.56 8.83
N ASP A 49 -16.80 -19.66 8.26
CA ASP A 49 -16.13 -20.73 9.00
C ASP A 49 -14.60 -20.55 8.90
N ASP A 50 -13.98 -20.39 10.05
CA ASP A 50 -12.57 -19.97 10.23
C ASP A 50 -11.53 -21.08 10.03
N ASP A 51 -11.77 -22.08 9.21
CA ASP A 51 -10.79 -23.15 8.96
C ASP A 51 -9.53 -22.65 8.20
N ASP A 52 -9.66 -21.57 7.43
CA ASP A 52 -8.54 -20.87 6.81
C ASP A 52 -8.72 -19.36 6.90
N PRO A 53 -8.08 -18.69 7.86
CA PRO A 53 -8.22 -17.25 8.05
C PRO A 53 -7.66 -16.39 6.89
N ALA A 54 -6.95 -17.00 5.95
CA ALA A 54 -6.49 -16.33 4.72
C ALA A 54 -7.43 -16.56 3.54
N ALA A 55 -8.46 -17.39 3.68
CA ALA A 55 -9.41 -17.65 2.62
C ALA A 55 -10.29 -16.43 2.33
N PHE A 56 -10.56 -16.22 1.07
CA PHE A 56 -11.52 -15.23 0.59
C PHE A 56 -12.13 -15.70 -0.73
N GLU A 57 -13.33 -15.20 -1.03
CA GLU A 57 -14.00 -15.42 -2.30
C GLU A 57 -14.10 -14.11 -3.07
N ARG A 58 -13.88 -14.17 -4.39
CA ARG A 58 -14.08 -13.05 -5.31
C ARG A 58 -15.44 -13.20 -5.96
N LEU A 59 -16.28 -12.19 -5.81
CA LEU A 59 -17.64 -12.19 -6.30
C LEU A 59 -17.92 -10.91 -7.10
N PRO A 60 -18.91 -10.93 -8.01
CA PRO A 60 -19.48 -9.70 -8.54
C PRO A 60 -19.98 -8.81 -7.39
N ILE A 61 -19.88 -7.51 -7.56
CA ILE A 61 -20.34 -6.55 -6.54
C ILE A 61 -21.84 -6.69 -6.35
N ASP A 62 -22.25 -6.81 -5.08
CA ASP A 62 -23.65 -6.84 -4.70
C ASP A 62 -24.32 -5.50 -5.09
N PRO A 63 -25.53 -5.53 -5.71
CA PRO A 63 -26.27 -4.32 -6.06
C PRO A 63 -26.48 -3.35 -4.89
N GLU A 64 -26.55 -3.83 -3.66
CA GLU A 64 -26.73 -2.98 -2.47
C GLU A 64 -25.51 -2.09 -2.17
N VAL A 65 -24.30 -2.52 -2.56
CA VAL A 65 -23.05 -1.77 -2.34
C VAL A 65 -22.46 -1.18 -3.62
N LEU A 66 -23.05 -1.50 -4.78
CA LEU A 66 -22.53 -1.07 -6.09
C LEU A 66 -22.49 0.45 -6.24
N GLU A 67 -23.58 1.14 -5.91
CA GLU A 67 -23.66 2.60 -6.02
C GLU A 67 -22.59 3.30 -5.16
N LEU A 68 -22.37 2.79 -3.94
CA LEU A 68 -21.31 3.28 -3.07
C LEU A 68 -19.93 3.01 -3.65
N ALA A 69 -19.71 1.81 -4.18
CA ALA A 69 -18.43 1.44 -4.77
C ALA A 69 -18.11 2.30 -5.99
N GLU A 70 -19.06 2.53 -6.89
CA GLU A 70 -18.91 3.41 -8.05
C GLU A 70 -18.60 4.86 -7.65
N SER A 71 -19.31 5.39 -6.66
CA SER A 71 -19.04 6.72 -6.13
C SER A 71 -17.63 6.83 -5.54
N LYS A 72 -17.19 5.84 -4.77
CA LYS A 72 -15.85 5.83 -4.16
C LYS A 72 -14.74 5.56 -5.16
N ARG A 73 -15.02 4.79 -6.22
CA ARG A 73 -14.10 4.65 -7.34
C ARG A 73 -13.92 5.98 -8.07
N ALA A 74 -15.00 6.72 -8.31
CA ALA A 74 -14.89 8.04 -8.91
C ALA A 74 -14.01 8.99 -8.05
N ASP A 75 -14.22 9.01 -6.72
CA ASP A 75 -13.36 9.76 -5.79
C ASP A 75 -11.88 9.34 -5.89
N LEU A 76 -11.61 8.03 -6.04
CA LEU A 76 -10.26 7.49 -6.23
C LEU A 76 -9.64 7.96 -7.55
N LEU A 77 -10.38 7.83 -8.66
CA LEU A 77 -9.90 8.22 -9.99
C LEU A 77 -9.65 9.74 -10.07
N ASP A 78 -10.52 10.54 -9.49
CA ASP A 78 -10.34 11.99 -9.40
C ASP A 78 -9.07 12.36 -8.63
N ALA A 79 -8.81 11.68 -7.50
CA ALA A 79 -7.60 11.91 -6.73
C ALA A 79 -6.33 11.52 -7.49
N LEU A 80 -6.34 10.43 -8.25
CA LEU A 80 -5.20 9.96 -9.04
C LEU A 80 -4.97 10.77 -10.30
N SER A 81 -6.02 11.32 -10.92
CA SER A 81 -5.92 12.12 -12.14
C SER A 81 -5.08 13.40 -11.93
N LEU A 82 -4.96 13.87 -10.69
CA LEU A 82 -4.10 15.02 -10.37
C LEU A 82 -2.60 14.73 -10.58
N PHE A 83 -2.21 13.46 -10.68
CA PHE A 83 -0.81 13.02 -10.69
C PHE A 83 -0.46 12.11 -11.87
N CYS A 84 -1.44 11.74 -12.71
CA CYS A 84 -1.24 10.84 -13.85
C CYS A 84 -1.95 11.37 -15.11
N ASP A 85 -1.17 11.94 -16.03
CA ASP A 85 -1.70 12.52 -17.28
C ASP A 85 -2.42 11.47 -18.14
N GLU A 86 -1.87 10.24 -18.24
CA GLU A 86 -2.47 9.14 -18.99
C GLU A 86 -3.88 8.79 -18.46
N LEU A 87 -4.04 8.76 -17.13
CA LEU A 87 -5.34 8.54 -16.50
C LEU A 87 -6.30 9.69 -16.79
N THR A 88 -5.79 10.91 -16.73
CA THR A 88 -6.58 12.13 -17.02
C THR A 88 -7.10 12.12 -18.44
N GLU A 89 -6.29 11.74 -19.41
CA GLU A 89 -6.70 11.64 -20.82
C GLU A 89 -7.85 10.64 -20.99
N VAL A 90 -7.74 9.43 -20.42
CA VAL A 90 -8.80 8.42 -20.48
C VAL A 90 -10.11 8.93 -19.88
N LEU A 91 -10.04 9.59 -18.72
CA LEU A 91 -11.23 10.13 -18.05
C LEU A 91 -11.88 11.28 -18.85
N LEU A 92 -11.08 12.14 -19.53
CA LEU A 92 -11.57 13.24 -20.36
C LEU A 92 -12.25 12.72 -21.65
N GLU A 93 -11.82 11.58 -22.17
CA GLU A 93 -12.47 10.89 -23.30
C GLU A 93 -13.79 10.25 -22.91
N GLY A 94 -14.05 10.11 -21.60
CA GLY A 94 -15.24 9.48 -21.04
C GLY A 94 -15.16 7.96 -21.00
N ASP A 95 -13.95 7.43 -21.11
CA ASP A 95 -13.68 6.00 -21.06
C ASP A 95 -13.40 5.55 -19.62
N GLU A 96 -13.68 4.27 -19.34
CA GLU A 96 -13.34 3.65 -18.05
C GLU A 96 -11.88 3.15 -18.09
N PRO A 97 -11.01 3.62 -17.17
CA PRO A 97 -9.63 3.18 -17.12
C PRO A 97 -9.52 1.71 -16.68
N ASP A 98 -8.61 0.98 -17.31
CA ASP A 98 -8.34 -0.40 -16.91
C ASP A 98 -7.62 -0.44 -15.52
N SER A 99 -7.74 -1.57 -14.84
CA SER A 99 -7.17 -1.74 -13.50
C SER A 99 -5.64 -1.61 -13.48
N LYS A 100 -4.96 -1.88 -14.59
CA LYS A 100 -3.50 -1.74 -14.68
C LYS A 100 -3.08 -0.28 -14.66
N LEU A 101 -3.81 0.58 -15.37
CA LEU A 101 -3.55 2.01 -15.39
C LEU A 101 -3.82 2.62 -14.01
N VAL A 102 -4.95 2.24 -13.38
CA VAL A 102 -5.28 2.70 -12.02
C VAL A 102 -4.21 2.25 -11.01
N ARG A 103 -3.77 1.00 -11.08
CA ARG A 103 -2.71 0.45 -10.22
C ARG A 103 -1.37 1.15 -10.43
N LYS A 104 -1.01 1.45 -11.68
CA LYS A 104 0.19 2.22 -12.02
C LYS A 104 0.14 3.62 -11.40
N ALA A 105 -0.94 4.36 -11.64
CA ALA A 105 -1.12 5.70 -11.11
C ALA A 105 -1.09 5.72 -9.57
N LEU A 106 -1.76 4.77 -8.92
CA LEU A 106 -1.76 4.61 -7.47
C LEU A 106 -0.37 4.33 -6.92
N ARG A 107 0.41 3.45 -7.58
CA ARG A 107 1.80 3.16 -7.20
C ARG A 107 2.68 4.40 -7.31
N GLU A 108 2.67 5.08 -8.44
CA GLU A 108 3.50 6.26 -8.69
C GLU A 108 3.20 7.36 -7.67
N ALA A 109 1.93 7.70 -7.46
CA ALA A 109 1.53 8.70 -6.47
C ALA A 109 1.89 8.30 -5.03
N THR A 110 1.87 6.99 -4.70
CA THR A 110 2.27 6.48 -3.38
C THR A 110 3.79 6.56 -3.18
N ILE A 111 4.59 6.19 -4.18
CA ILE A 111 6.06 6.24 -4.12
C ILE A 111 6.55 7.68 -3.97
N ASP A 112 5.90 8.61 -4.64
CA ASP A 112 6.21 10.05 -4.58
C ASP A 112 5.69 10.70 -3.29
N GLY A 113 4.94 9.97 -2.47
CA GLY A 113 4.40 10.46 -1.19
C GLY A 113 3.26 11.47 -1.35
N LEU A 114 2.60 11.50 -2.50
CA LEU A 114 1.49 12.40 -2.82
C LEU A 114 0.18 11.91 -2.21
N ILE A 115 0.02 10.60 -2.09
CA ILE A 115 -1.15 9.95 -1.48
C ILE A 115 -0.74 8.83 -0.53
N VAL A 116 -1.66 8.44 0.34
CA VAL A 116 -1.55 7.27 1.22
C VAL A 116 -2.75 6.35 0.98
N PRO A 117 -2.55 5.17 0.34
CA PRO A 117 -3.62 4.21 0.15
C PRO A 117 -4.17 3.70 1.47
N VAL A 118 -5.51 3.67 1.59
CA VAL A 118 -6.20 3.19 2.80
C VAL A 118 -6.92 1.89 2.48
N LEU A 119 -6.59 0.86 3.25
CA LEU A 119 -7.19 -0.47 3.18
C LEU A 119 -7.98 -0.77 4.46
N LEU A 120 -8.80 -1.80 4.38
CA LEU A 120 -9.68 -2.26 5.44
C LEU A 120 -9.27 -3.64 5.94
N GLY A 121 -9.46 -3.89 7.22
CA GLY A 121 -9.22 -5.21 7.76
C GLY A 121 -9.56 -5.35 9.24
N SER A 122 -9.57 -6.60 9.68
CA SER A 122 -9.66 -7.00 11.07
C SER A 122 -8.49 -7.92 11.40
N ALA A 123 -7.42 -7.35 11.98
CA ALA A 123 -6.21 -8.11 12.32
C ALA A 123 -6.50 -9.25 13.31
N LEU A 124 -7.45 -9.05 14.25
CA LEU A 124 -7.85 -10.08 15.22
C LEU A 124 -8.42 -11.32 14.53
N HIS A 125 -9.16 -11.13 13.44
CA HIS A 125 -9.79 -12.20 12.66
C HIS A 125 -9.04 -12.54 11.38
N ASN A 126 -7.83 -11.99 11.20
CA ASN A 126 -6.99 -12.12 9.99
C ASN A 126 -7.71 -11.76 8.67
N ARG A 127 -8.78 -10.97 8.74
CA ARG A 127 -9.56 -10.50 7.58
C ARG A 127 -8.88 -9.31 6.93
N GLY A 128 -8.68 -9.36 5.61
CA GLY A 128 -8.01 -8.28 4.85
C GLY A 128 -6.50 -8.23 4.98
N VAL A 129 -5.87 -9.08 5.80
CA VAL A 129 -4.39 -9.10 5.95
C VAL A 129 -3.67 -9.52 4.66
N PRO A 130 -4.11 -10.54 3.91
CA PRO A 130 -3.51 -10.85 2.61
C PRO A 130 -3.56 -9.66 1.64
N ALA A 131 -4.70 -8.98 1.53
CA ALA A 131 -4.84 -7.80 0.66
C ALA A 131 -3.91 -6.65 1.08
N LEU A 132 -3.66 -6.47 2.38
CA LEU A 132 -2.68 -5.49 2.86
C LEU A 132 -1.24 -5.87 2.47
N LEU A 133 -0.90 -7.15 2.53
CA LEU A 133 0.43 -7.63 2.12
C LEU A 133 0.64 -7.47 0.61
N ASP A 134 -0.37 -7.80 -0.20
CA ASP A 134 -0.35 -7.58 -1.64
C ASP A 134 -0.20 -6.09 -1.98
N ALA A 135 -0.98 -5.23 -1.32
CA ALA A 135 -0.87 -3.78 -1.49
C ALA A 135 0.51 -3.23 -1.07
N ALA A 136 1.15 -3.81 -0.06
CA ALA A 136 2.52 -3.44 0.31
C ALA A 136 3.52 -3.79 -0.79
N VAL A 137 3.35 -4.92 -1.47
CA VAL A 137 4.17 -5.31 -2.63
C VAL A 137 3.88 -4.43 -3.84
N ASP A 138 2.61 -4.15 -4.09
CA ASP A 138 2.17 -3.41 -5.27
C ASP A 138 2.49 -1.92 -5.20
N TYR A 139 2.33 -1.28 -4.03
CA TYR A 139 2.35 0.19 -3.91
C TYR A 139 3.54 0.77 -3.15
N LEU A 140 4.21 -0.01 -2.27
CA LEU A 140 5.38 0.54 -1.57
C LEU A 140 6.64 0.48 -2.42
N PRO A 141 7.56 1.46 -2.23
CA PRO A 141 8.80 1.50 -3.01
C PRO A 141 9.73 0.35 -2.66
N ASN A 142 10.30 -0.28 -3.67
CA ASN A 142 11.40 -1.21 -3.52
C ASN A 142 12.76 -0.46 -3.54
N PRO A 143 13.88 -1.13 -3.26
CA PRO A 143 15.20 -0.48 -3.29
C PRO A 143 15.57 0.16 -4.64
N LEU A 144 15.10 -0.39 -5.76
CA LEU A 144 15.36 0.18 -7.09
C LEU A 144 14.57 1.47 -7.32
N ASP A 145 13.35 1.57 -6.80
CA ASP A 145 12.54 2.80 -6.87
C ASP A 145 13.20 3.95 -6.09
N LYS A 146 13.94 3.64 -5.01
CA LYS A 146 14.68 4.65 -4.21
C LYS A 146 16.01 5.05 -4.83
N GLY A 147 16.55 4.25 -5.75
CA GLY A 147 17.83 4.50 -6.39
C GLY A 147 19.04 4.35 -5.45
N ALA A 148 20.15 4.96 -5.85
CA ALA A 148 21.39 4.90 -5.09
C ALA A 148 21.30 5.68 -3.76
N VAL A 149 21.98 5.16 -2.74
CA VAL A 149 22.11 5.82 -1.44
C VAL A 149 23.42 6.57 -1.38
N GLU A 150 23.35 7.85 -1.07
CA GLU A 150 24.54 8.69 -0.94
C GLU A 150 25.13 8.62 0.48
N GLY A 151 26.44 8.63 0.55
CA GLY A 151 27.19 8.65 1.79
C GLY A 151 28.46 9.50 1.65
N ALA A 152 29.29 9.48 2.69
CA ALA A 152 30.59 10.15 2.65
C ALA A 152 31.69 9.22 3.17
N VAL A 153 32.87 9.28 2.56
CA VAL A 153 34.04 8.55 3.02
C VAL A 153 34.51 9.15 4.34
N PRO A 154 34.66 8.35 5.41
CA PRO A 154 35.15 8.86 6.69
C PRO A 154 36.51 9.54 6.51
N LYS A 155 36.69 10.73 7.11
CA LYS A 155 37.87 11.59 7.12
C LYS A 155 38.12 12.46 5.88
N THR A 156 37.73 12.06 4.69
CA THR A 156 37.92 12.88 3.47
C THR A 156 36.64 13.65 3.11
N GLU A 157 35.49 13.21 3.65
CA GLU A 157 34.16 13.74 3.33
C GLU A 157 33.81 13.66 1.82
N GLU A 158 34.59 12.90 1.05
CA GLU A 158 34.30 12.68 -0.36
C GLU A 158 32.97 11.92 -0.51
N PRO A 159 32.09 12.38 -1.42
CA PRO A 159 30.82 11.71 -1.65
C PRO A 159 31.04 10.30 -2.22
N ILE A 160 30.28 9.34 -1.73
CA ILE A 160 30.25 7.97 -2.24
C ILE A 160 28.77 7.57 -2.45
N SER A 161 28.51 6.89 -3.56
CA SER A 161 27.17 6.43 -3.92
C SER A 161 27.12 4.90 -3.91
N PHE A 162 26.05 4.33 -3.35
CA PHE A 162 25.81 2.90 -3.24
C PHE A 162 24.58 2.54 -4.07
N ALA A 163 24.80 1.99 -5.26
CA ALA A 163 23.72 1.48 -6.09
C ALA A 163 23.10 0.21 -5.49
N PRO A 164 21.78 0.00 -5.59
CA PRO A 164 21.10 -1.20 -5.08
C PRO A 164 21.34 -2.40 -6.00
N ASP A 165 22.59 -2.81 -6.12
CA ASP A 165 23.05 -3.95 -6.93
C ASP A 165 23.87 -4.90 -6.05
N SER A 166 23.56 -6.19 -6.13
CA SER A 166 24.26 -7.23 -5.37
C SER A 166 25.70 -7.48 -5.81
N ALA A 167 26.09 -7.03 -7.02
CA ALA A 167 27.43 -7.15 -7.56
C ALA A 167 28.37 -6.01 -7.12
N GLU A 168 27.81 -4.93 -6.60
CA GLU A 168 28.56 -3.76 -6.14
C GLU A 168 29.22 -4.01 -4.76
N PRO A 169 30.15 -3.16 -4.31
CA PRO A 169 30.71 -3.21 -2.96
C PRO A 169 29.65 -3.15 -1.87
N LEU A 170 29.86 -3.87 -0.76
CA LEU A 170 28.95 -3.89 0.36
C LEU A 170 28.81 -2.49 0.99
N GLY A 171 27.62 -1.94 0.92
CA GLY A 171 27.17 -0.76 1.65
C GLY A 171 26.05 -1.12 2.60
N ALA A 172 26.29 -0.99 3.91
CA ALA A 172 25.31 -1.39 4.91
C ALA A 172 25.29 -0.44 6.12
N LEU A 173 24.12 -0.31 6.75
CA LEU A 173 23.90 0.46 7.96
C LEU A 173 23.44 -0.44 9.11
N VAL A 174 24.17 -0.40 10.22
CA VAL A 174 23.69 -0.95 11.48
C VAL A 174 22.75 0.08 12.10
N PHE A 175 21.47 -0.24 12.25
CA PHE A 175 20.47 0.73 12.73
C PHE A 175 19.85 0.38 14.08
N LYS A 176 20.05 -0.86 14.57
CA LYS A 176 19.49 -1.31 15.85
C LYS A 176 20.31 -2.45 16.41
N THR A 177 20.57 -2.42 17.74
CA THR A 177 21.06 -3.57 18.51
C THR A 177 20.10 -3.82 19.67
N VAL A 178 19.72 -5.07 19.87
CA VAL A 178 18.85 -5.52 20.95
C VAL A 178 19.61 -6.52 21.81
N HIS A 179 19.63 -6.28 23.12
CA HIS A 179 20.26 -7.18 24.09
C HIS A 179 19.25 -8.23 24.55
N TYR A 180 19.59 -9.50 24.35
CA TYR A 180 18.86 -10.63 24.88
C TYR A 180 19.70 -11.37 25.94
N SER A 181 19.08 -12.18 26.75
CA SER A 181 19.80 -13.03 27.73
C SER A 181 20.79 -14.01 27.09
N THR A 182 20.61 -14.31 25.79
CA THR A 182 21.45 -15.20 24.99
C THR A 182 22.52 -14.48 24.16
N GLY A 183 22.57 -13.14 24.20
CA GLY A 183 23.53 -12.32 23.44
C GLY A 183 22.89 -11.13 22.73
N ASP A 184 23.70 -10.39 22.00
CA ASP A 184 23.28 -9.22 21.27
C ASP A 184 22.85 -9.59 19.84
N LEU A 185 21.69 -9.08 19.45
CA LEU A 185 21.20 -9.17 18.07
C LEU A 185 21.32 -7.79 17.37
N THR A 186 22.15 -7.74 16.34
CA THR A 186 22.38 -6.51 15.58
C THR A 186 21.61 -6.57 14.25
N PHE A 187 20.79 -5.55 14.00
CA PHE A 187 20.01 -5.40 12.78
C PHE A 187 20.77 -4.52 11.79
N ILE A 188 20.93 -5.03 10.57
CA ILE A 188 21.68 -4.39 9.49
C ILE A 188 20.75 -4.20 8.29
N ARG A 189 20.76 -3.01 7.69
CA ARG A 189 20.18 -2.75 6.38
C ARG A 189 21.27 -2.74 5.34
N VAL A 190 21.21 -3.68 4.39
CA VAL A 190 22.09 -3.71 3.22
C VAL A 190 21.47 -2.84 2.13
N PHE A 191 22.22 -1.87 1.62
CA PHE A 191 21.83 -0.99 0.53
C PHE A 191 22.48 -1.39 -0.79
N SER A 192 23.66 -2.00 -0.74
CA SER A 192 24.48 -2.37 -1.90
C SER A 192 25.31 -3.60 -1.57
N GLY A 193 25.63 -4.39 -2.58
CA GLY A 193 26.43 -5.60 -2.39
C GLY A 193 25.71 -6.74 -1.70
N THR A 194 26.49 -7.72 -1.24
CA THR A 194 25.99 -8.91 -0.55
C THR A 194 26.75 -9.15 0.74
N LEU A 195 26.05 -9.43 1.83
CA LEU A 195 26.60 -9.86 3.11
C LEU A 195 26.57 -11.39 3.15
N TYR A 196 27.73 -12.03 3.42
CA TYR A 196 27.88 -13.47 3.52
C TYR A 196 28.02 -13.93 4.98
#